data_ebdea80da1a6b82d1104e8043aa3251f
#
_entry.id   ebdea80da1a6b82d1104e8043aa3251f
#
_cell.length_a   1.000
_cell.length_b   1.000
_cell.length_c   1.000
_cell.angle_alpha   90.00
_cell.angle_beta   90.00
_cell.angle_gamma   90.00
#
_symmetry.space_group_name_H-M   'P 1'
#
loop_
_entity.id
_entity.type
_entity.pdbx_description
1 polymer ?
#
loop_
_entity_poly.entity_id
_entity_poly.type
_entity_poly.pdbx_seq_one_letter_code
_entity_poly.pdbx_strand_id
1 'polypeptide(L)'
;MILVKYMFKRNIKITKDYFSLVDFRNKYLIAFIIVDLINVLVSLLVPYFVSLIVENVTNKFYNMAFVCVIMLGVTHLFNKLGSYYTNWCYANFFKESYVEVHSTLVNSIYNFDEEYSKKIKIGKIINSSNTDIINIAEIPSFIIELSIELVKLLVIYFVFAKQSIFVAIYVIIVDIIYYNFARKCNDKNIYYLKKQKNYTDKITGILSQILIGLKDIKSFGISNKLNNKLDGYRKKWQESYFLKRKYYFTRKTLVGLIIDLGKITLYFILIILLIKNKMQIAMFLLLISYYDKAKESINDIMGFDVSIMEESVSLYRINEIINYGNNTLKLDGIVNNDNIIGFIEFKNVSFKYNQIPILKNISFIAKPNQVTAIVGKTGAGKTTIFNLLLKMYKVDKGKILIDDLNIYEYSKDVYNSNISVVNQKTFIFNMSIRANLSLIDSNRKRQINACKRAGIHDFIMSLPDGYNTILKEDATNISGGQKQLLSLARALLTTSEIILLDEITSSLDPNTTDKIINLLNDLKTDHTLLIITHNKELMKA
;
A
#
# COMPACT_ATOMS: atom_id res chain seq x y z
N MET A 1 -11.82 22.13 24.66
CA MET A 1 -12.49 22.50 23.39
C MET A 1 -11.53 22.64 22.21
N ILE A 2 -10.43 23.42 22.29
CA ILE A 2 -9.46 23.59 21.18
C ILE A 2 -8.78 22.25 20.77
N LEU A 3 -8.46 21.37 21.70
CA LEU A 3 -7.77 20.10 21.48
C LEU A 3 -8.66 19.03 20.82
N VAL A 4 -9.92 18.95 21.21
CA VAL A 4 -10.94 18.10 20.57
C VAL A 4 -11.14 18.56 19.12
N LYS A 5 -11.18 19.88 18.90
CA LYS A 5 -11.28 20.48 17.56
C LYS A 5 -10.08 20.11 16.66
N TYR A 6 -8.86 20.03 17.22
CA TYR A 6 -7.65 19.63 16.45
C TYR A 6 -7.69 18.14 16.08
N MET A 7 -8.05 17.25 17.02
CA MET A 7 -8.23 15.83 16.78
C MET A 7 -9.29 15.59 15.69
N PHE A 8 -10.44 16.23 15.82
CA PHE A 8 -11.51 16.16 14.82
C PHE A 8 -11.05 16.63 13.44
N LYS A 9 -10.40 17.79 13.33
CA LYS A 9 -9.91 18.32 12.05
C LYS A 9 -8.90 17.37 11.37
N ARG A 10 -8.01 16.77 12.17
CA ARG A 10 -7.03 15.77 11.68
C ARG A 10 -7.74 14.50 11.21
N ASN A 11 -8.63 13.94 12.02
CA ASN A 11 -9.33 12.70 11.70
C ASN A 11 -10.25 12.89 10.50
N ILE A 12 -10.91 14.03 10.33
CA ILE A 12 -11.69 14.38 9.13
C ILE A 12 -10.80 14.38 7.89
N LYS A 13 -9.56 14.92 7.97
CA LYS A 13 -8.63 14.87 6.84
C LYS A 13 -8.26 13.43 6.50
N ILE A 14 -7.89 12.62 7.49
CA ILE A 14 -7.55 11.21 7.29
C ILE A 14 -8.74 10.43 6.68
N THR A 15 -9.96 10.67 7.18
CA THR A 15 -11.19 10.09 6.63
C THR A 15 -11.38 10.48 5.17
N LYS A 16 -11.22 11.76 4.84
CA LYS A 16 -11.34 12.22 3.45
C LYS A 16 -10.27 11.60 2.54
N ASP A 17 -9.02 11.54 3.01
CA ASP A 17 -7.92 10.94 2.27
C ASP A 17 -8.14 9.42 2.06
N TYR A 18 -8.75 8.71 3.03
CA TYR A 18 -9.11 7.31 2.90
C TYR A 18 -10.25 7.10 1.88
N PHE A 19 -11.36 7.84 2.02
CA PHE A 19 -12.53 7.71 1.13
C PHE A 19 -12.30 8.32 -0.27
N SER A 20 -11.14 8.89 -0.54
CA SER A 20 -10.69 9.13 -1.92
C SER A 20 -10.18 7.86 -2.62
N LEU A 21 -9.90 6.80 -1.85
CA LEU A 21 -9.39 5.52 -2.35
C LEU A 21 -10.45 4.42 -2.38
N VAL A 22 -11.51 4.53 -1.55
CA VAL A 22 -12.55 3.49 -1.35
C VAL A 22 -13.93 4.13 -1.40
N ASP A 23 -14.89 3.42 -2.01
CA ASP A 23 -16.27 3.91 -2.11
C ASP A 23 -16.95 3.97 -0.73
N PHE A 24 -17.37 5.16 -0.32
CA PHE A 24 -18.13 5.40 0.91
C PHE A 24 -19.52 4.74 0.90
N ARG A 25 -20.11 4.48 -0.26
CA ARG A 25 -21.46 3.92 -0.39
C ARG A 25 -21.54 2.41 -0.19
N ASN A 26 -20.51 1.81 0.39
CA ASN A 26 -20.48 0.39 0.67
C ASN A 26 -21.59 -0.01 1.65
N LYS A 27 -22.46 -0.94 1.26
CA LYS A 27 -23.59 -1.40 2.06
C LYS A 27 -23.18 -2.02 3.41
N TYR A 28 -22.05 -2.69 3.45
CA TYR A 28 -21.52 -3.31 4.68
C TYR A 28 -21.02 -2.27 5.66
N LEU A 29 -20.41 -1.17 5.18
CA LEU A 29 -20.00 -0.06 6.03
C LEU A 29 -21.21 0.62 6.68
N ILE A 30 -22.26 0.87 5.91
CA ILE A 30 -23.49 1.48 6.42
C ILE A 30 -24.17 0.55 7.45
N ALA A 31 -24.25 -0.75 7.15
CA ALA A 31 -24.80 -1.73 8.08
C ALA A 31 -23.96 -1.81 9.38
N PHE A 32 -22.63 -1.80 9.26
CA PHE A 32 -21.72 -1.75 10.41
C PHE A 32 -22.02 -0.57 11.33
N ILE A 33 -22.13 0.66 10.78
CA ILE A 33 -22.41 1.87 11.56
C ILE A 33 -23.75 1.76 12.31
N ILE A 34 -24.80 1.33 11.61
CA ILE A 34 -26.16 1.26 12.19
C ILE A 34 -26.21 0.20 13.29
N VAL A 35 -25.73 -0.99 13.02
CA VAL A 35 -25.78 -2.11 13.98
C VAL A 35 -24.92 -1.84 15.20
N ASP A 36 -23.72 -1.27 15.02
CA ASP A 36 -22.84 -0.97 16.13
C ASP A 36 -23.41 0.15 17.02
N LEU A 37 -24.00 1.18 16.43
CA LEU A 37 -24.69 2.22 17.19
C LEU A 37 -25.84 1.64 18.04
N ILE A 38 -26.68 0.77 17.45
CA ILE A 38 -27.76 0.10 18.17
C ILE A 38 -27.19 -0.78 19.29
N ASN A 39 -26.17 -1.55 19.02
CA ASN A 39 -25.52 -2.45 19.99
C ASN A 39 -24.98 -1.67 21.20
N VAL A 40 -24.32 -0.54 20.96
CA VAL A 40 -23.80 0.35 22.02
C VAL A 40 -24.94 0.95 22.85
N LEU A 41 -26.02 1.43 22.21
CA LEU A 41 -27.18 1.95 22.94
C LEU A 41 -27.85 0.88 23.80
N VAL A 42 -28.02 -0.34 23.29
CA VAL A 42 -28.54 -1.48 24.06
C VAL A 42 -27.62 -1.84 25.22
N SER A 43 -26.31 -1.72 25.05
CA SER A 43 -25.33 -1.98 26.12
C SER A 43 -25.50 -1.05 27.33
N LEU A 44 -26.03 0.16 27.12
CA LEU A 44 -26.33 1.13 28.19
C LEU A 44 -27.56 0.74 29.01
N LEU A 45 -28.43 -0.15 28.52
CA LEU A 45 -29.58 -0.67 29.27
C LEU A 45 -29.17 -1.67 30.35
N VAL A 46 -28.00 -2.28 30.27
CA VAL A 46 -27.53 -3.27 31.26
C VAL A 46 -27.44 -2.67 32.66
N PRO A 47 -26.73 -1.54 32.93
CA PRO A 47 -26.73 -0.93 34.25
C PRO A 47 -28.12 -0.47 34.69
N TYR A 48 -28.97 -0.04 33.77
CA TYR A 48 -30.34 0.41 34.06
C TYR A 48 -31.19 -0.77 34.58
N PHE A 49 -31.19 -1.93 33.91
CA PHE A 49 -31.93 -3.10 34.40
C PHE A 49 -31.36 -3.63 35.73
N VAL A 50 -30.05 -3.59 35.95
CA VAL A 50 -29.46 -3.93 37.24
C VAL A 50 -29.99 -3.01 38.36
N SER A 51 -30.09 -1.71 38.10
CA SER A 51 -30.63 -0.79 39.08
C SER A 51 -32.13 -1.01 39.37
N LEU A 52 -32.91 -1.34 38.31
CA LEU A 52 -34.33 -1.68 38.48
C LEU A 52 -34.54 -2.99 39.27
N ILE A 53 -33.67 -3.98 39.12
CA ILE A 53 -33.72 -5.20 39.92
C ILE A 53 -33.53 -4.87 41.39
N VAL A 54 -32.54 -4.04 41.73
CA VAL A 54 -32.30 -3.62 43.11
C VAL A 54 -33.48 -2.81 43.68
N GLU A 55 -34.02 -1.90 42.91
CA GLU A 55 -35.18 -1.08 43.30
C GLU A 55 -36.41 -1.96 43.58
N ASN A 56 -36.73 -2.89 42.71
CA ASN A 56 -37.89 -3.79 42.88
C ASN A 56 -37.71 -4.76 44.04
N VAL A 57 -36.48 -5.24 44.29
CA VAL A 57 -36.18 -6.10 45.44
C VAL A 57 -36.30 -5.32 46.74
N THR A 58 -35.78 -4.09 46.83
CA THR A 58 -35.88 -3.23 48.02
C THR A 58 -37.33 -2.85 48.34
N ASN A 59 -38.16 -2.68 47.30
CA ASN A 59 -39.59 -2.37 47.43
C ASN A 59 -40.46 -3.63 47.56
N LYS A 60 -39.87 -4.83 47.64
CA LYS A 60 -40.54 -6.14 47.74
C LYS A 60 -41.41 -6.51 46.53
N PHE A 61 -41.19 -5.93 45.36
CA PHE A 61 -41.90 -6.25 44.13
C PHE A 61 -41.18 -7.37 43.37
N TYR A 62 -41.10 -8.56 43.94
CA TYR A 62 -40.29 -9.69 43.44
C TYR A 62 -40.64 -10.11 42.00
N ASN A 63 -41.92 -10.13 41.64
CA ASN A 63 -42.36 -10.46 40.29
C ASN A 63 -41.77 -9.51 39.23
N MET A 64 -41.72 -8.22 39.53
CA MET A 64 -41.12 -7.24 38.64
C MET A 64 -39.60 -7.37 38.59
N ALA A 65 -38.96 -7.76 39.70
CA ALA A 65 -37.53 -8.03 39.72
C ALA A 65 -37.20 -9.21 38.78
N PHE A 66 -37.99 -10.31 38.76
CA PHE A 66 -37.80 -11.42 37.81
C PHE A 66 -37.95 -10.99 36.36
N VAL A 67 -38.94 -10.12 36.03
CA VAL A 67 -39.10 -9.56 34.70
C VAL A 67 -37.82 -8.77 34.28
N CYS A 68 -37.27 -7.95 35.17
CA CYS A 68 -36.05 -7.20 34.91
C CYS A 68 -34.83 -8.13 34.69
N VAL A 69 -34.74 -9.27 35.37
CA VAL A 69 -33.69 -10.28 35.15
C VAL A 69 -33.82 -10.89 33.74
N ILE A 70 -35.05 -11.21 33.33
CA ILE A 70 -35.29 -11.74 31.96
C ILE A 70 -34.88 -10.69 30.92
N MET A 71 -35.28 -9.41 31.10
CA MET A 71 -34.90 -8.32 30.20
C MET A 71 -33.38 -8.08 30.18
N LEU A 72 -32.70 -8.24 31.30
CA LEU A 72 -31.23 -8.21 31.35
C LEU A 72 -30.62 -9.34 30.53
N GLY A 73 -31.18 -10.57 30.63
CA GLY A 73 -30.78 -11.69 29.80
C GLY A 73 -30.95 -11.41 28.30
N VAL A 74 -32.10 -10.86 27.91
CA VAL A 74 -32.38 -10.48 26.52
C VAL A 74 -31.40 -9.41 26.02
N THR A 75 -31.06 -8.40 26.83
CA THR A 75 -30.07 -7.38 26.43
C THR A 75 -28.69 -7.96 26.25
N HIS A 76 -28.26 -8.91 27.09
CA HIS A 76 -26.97 -9.60 26.92
C HIS A 76 -26.94 -10.46 25.64
N LEU A 77 -28.01 -11.21 25.36
CA LEU A 77 -28.13 -11.98 24.12
C LEU A 77 -28.08 -11.08 22.89
N PHE A 78 -28.85 -9.97 22.92
CA PHE A 78 -28.85 -9.01 21.83
C PHE A 78 -27.46 -8.41 21.60
N ASN A 79 -26.75 -7.99 22.65
CA ASN A 79 -25.40 -7.47 22.52
C ASN A 79 -24.42 -8.50 21.94
N LYS A 80 -24.53 -9.78 22.29
CA LYS A 80 -23.67 -10.83 21.72
C LYS A 80 -23.96 -11.09 20.25
N LEU A 81 -25.24 -11.20 19.87
CA LEU A 81 -25.65 -11.37 18.48
C LEU A 81 -25.34 -10.12 17.65
N GLY A 82 -25.59 -8.93 18.23
CA GLY A 82 -25.24 -7.66 17.62
C GLY A 82 -23.74 -7.54 17.33
N SER A 83 -22.89 -7.85 18.31
CA SER A 83 -21.42 -7.86 18.12
C SER A 83 -20.96 -8.85 17.04
N TYR A 84 -21.58 -10.04 16.97
CA TYR A 84 -21.30 -11.00 15.91
C TYR A 84 -21.61 -10.40 14.51
N TYR A 85 -22.80 -9.80 14.38
CA TYR A 85 -23.23 -9.21 13.12
C TYR A 85 -22.41 -7.97 12.73
N THR A 86 -22.06 -7.12 13.70
CA THR A 86 -21.14 -5.99 13.53
C THR A 86 -19.80 -6.47 12.95
N ASN A 87 -19.19 -7.48 13.58
CA ASN A 87 -17.93 -8.05 13.10
C ASN A 87 -18.05 -8.67 11.69
N TRP A 88 -19.16 -9.32 11.40
CA TRP A 88 -19.43 -9.87 10.06
C TRP A 88 -19.54 -8.77 8.99
N CYS A 89 -20.28 -7.70 9.27
CA CYS A 89 -20.37 -6.53 8.39
C CYS A 89 -19.00 -5.90 8.14
N TYR A 90 -18.24 -5.71 9.21
CA TYR A 90 -16.90 -5.16 9.13
C TYR A 90 -15.95 -6.04 8.30
N ALA A 91 -15.95 -7.36 8.52
CA ALA A 91 -15.11 -8.29 7.76
C ALA A 91 -15.41 -8.27 6.25
N ASN A 92 -16.69 -8.15 5.86
CA ASN A 92 -17.06 -8.01 4.44
C ASN A 92 -16.64 -6.65 3.86
N PHE A 93 -16.80 -5.57 4.61
CA PHE A 93 -16.30 -4.26 4.21
C PHE A 93 -14.79 -4.26 4.04
N PHE A 94 -14.05 -4.80 5.02
CA PHE A 94 -12.59 -4.93 4.98
C PHE A 94 -12.12 -5.68 3.74
N LYS A 95 -12.77 -6.82 3.42
CA LYS A 95 -12.45 -7.62 2.23
C LYS A 95 -12.60 -6.82 0.94
N GLU A 96 -13.71 -6.08 0.78
CA GLU A 96 -13.97 -5.29 -0.43
C GLU A 96 -13.00 -4.11 -0.54
N SER A 97 -12.81 -3.36 0.54
CA SER A 97 -11.90 -2.21 0.56
C SER A 97 -10.43 -2.61 0.34
N TYR A 98 -9.99 -3.75 0.88
CA TYR A 98 -8.66 -4.30 0.62
C TYR A 98 -8.42 -4.52 -0.87
N VAL A 99 -9.36 -5.18 -1.55
CA VAL A 99 -9.25 -5.46 -3.00
C VAL A 99 -9.23 -4.17 -3.81
N GLU A 100 -10.09 -3.20 -3.47
CA GLU A 100 -10.18 -1.92 -4.16
C GLU A 100 -8.88 -1.10 -4.04
N VAL A 101 -8.35 -0.94 -2.83
CA VAL A 101 -7.09 -0.22 -2.61
C VAL A 101 -5.91 -0.95 -3.25
N HIS A 102 -5.87 -2.30 -3.15
CA HIS A 102 -4.81 -3.09 -3.76
C HIS A 102 -4.80 -2.95 -5.28
N SER A 103 -5.97 -3.04 -5.93
CA SER A 103 -6.08 -2.86 -7.38
C SER A 103 -5.70 -1.45 -7.82
N THR A 104 -6.11 -0.42 -7.07
CA THR A 104 -5.74 0.97 -7.33
C THR A 104 -4.23 1.19 -7.21
N LEU A 105 -3.60 0.60 -6.19
CA LEU A 105 -2.15 0.66 -6.01
C LEU A 105 -1.41 -0.02 -7.17
N VAL A 106 -1.81 -1.23 -7.55
CA VAL A 106 -1.18 -1.99 -8.66
C VAL A 106 -1.35 -1.25 -9.98
N ASN A 107 -2.54 -0.73 -10.28
CA ASN A 107 -2.78 0.07 -11.48
C ASN A 107 -1.92 1.34 -11.50
N SER A 108 -1.69 1.96 -10.35
CA SER A 108 -0.79 3.13 -10.25
C SER A 108 0.67 2.76 -10.52
N ILE A 109 1.11 1.56 -10.10
CA ILE A 109 2.47 1.08 -10.35
C ILE A 109 2.72 0.88 -11.84
N TYR A 110 1.74 0.39 -12.60
CA TYR A 110 1.86 0.22 -14.06
C TYR A 110 2.07 1.56 -14.81
N ASN A 111 1.77 2.68 -14.18
CA ASN A 111 1.93 4.01 -14.76
C ASN A 111 3.23 4.73 -14.31
N PHE A 112 4.11 4.05 -13.55
CA PHE A 112 5.38 4.66 -13.15
C PHE A 112 6.29 4.90 -14.34
N ASP A 113 6.93 6.07 -14.34
CA ASP A 113 8.08 6.29 -15.22
C ASP A 113 9.35 5.61 -14.67
N GLU A 114 10.33 5.47 -15.54
CA GLU A 114 11.62 4.85 -15.22
C GLU A 114 12.40 5.63 -14.14
N GLU A 115 12.23 6.95 -14.07
CA GLU A 115 12.90 7.79 -13.09
C GLU A 115 12.43 7.50 -11.68
N TYR A 116 11.13 7.36 -11.48
CA TYR A 116 10.56 7.03 -10.18
C TYR A 116 10.81 5.57 -9.80
N SER A 117 10.69 4.66 -10.77
CA SER A 117 10.96 3.23 -10.53
C SER A 117 12.38 2.99 -10.03
N LYS A 118 13.37 3.77 -10.50
CA LYS A 118 14.75 3.74 -10.00
C LYS A 118 14.94 4.42 -8.64
N LYS A 119 14.16 5.45 -8.34
CA LYS A 119 14.23 6.18 -7.05
C LYS A 119 13.54 5.45 -5.92
N ILE A 120 12.42 4.81 -6.18
CA ILE A 120 11.65 4.08 -5.17
C ILE A 120 12.29 2.72 -4.90
N LYS A 121 12.48 2.40 -3.63
CA LYS A 121 12.97 1.08 -3.25
C LYS A 121 11.87 0.03 -3.45
N ILE A 122 12.15 -1.03 -4.18
CA ILE A 122 11.23 -2.17 -4.41
C ILE A 122 10.63 -2.66 -3.08
N GLY A 123 11.46 -2.80 -2.03
CA GLY A 123 10.99 -3.19 -0.70
C GLY A 123 9.96 -2.23 -0.09
N LYS A 124 9.97 -0.93 -0.44
CA LYS A 124 8.92 0.02 -0.01
C LYS A 124 7.58 -0.32 -0.65
N ILE A 125 7.58 -0.62 -1.95
CA ILE A 125 6.36 -0.98 -2.69
C ILE A 125 5.79 -2.30 -2.18
N ILE A 126 6.63 -3.34 -2.04
CA ILE A 126 6.21 -4.65 -1.52
C ILE A 126 5.64 -4.52 -0.12
N ASN A 127 6.30 -3.76 0.76
CA ASN A 127 5.79 -3.54 2.11
C ASN A 127 4.46 -2.75 2.11
N SER A 128 4.32 -1.76 1.23
CA SER A 128 3.07 -1.02 1.08
C SER A 128 1.94 -1.93 0.56
N SER A 129 2.23 -2.82 -0.40
CA SER A 129 1.25 -3.78 -0.92
C SER A 129 0.81 -4.83 0.12
N ASN A 130 1.72 -5.30 0.99
CA ASN A 130 1.43 -6.41 1.90
C ASN A 130 0.93 -5.93 3.28
N THR A 131 1.54 -4.88 3.85
CA THR A 131 1.26 -4.46 5.23
C THR A 131 0.52 -3.16 5.33
N ASP A 132 0.89 -2.13 4.52
CA ASP A 132 0.25 -0.83 4.64
C ASP A 132 -1.22 -0.87 4.20
N ILE A 133 -1.58 -1.68 3.19
CA ILE A 133 -2.98 -1.83 2.75
C ILE A 133 -3.84 -2.43 3.85
N ILE A 134 -3.35 -3.46 4.55
CA ILE A 134 -4.06 -4.07 5.68
C ILE A 134 -4.31 -3.02 6.76
N ASN A 135 -3.28 -2.28 7.11
CA ASN A 135 -3.33 -1.25 8.14
C ASN A 135 -4.34 -0.15 7.82
N ILE A 136 -4.36 0.34 6.58
CA ILE A 136 -5.31 1.40 6.21
C ILE A 136 -6.74 0.92 6.12
N ALA A 137 -6.99 -0.36 5.79
CA ALA A 137 -8.33 -0.93 5.76
C ALA A 137 -9.00 -0.96 7.14
N GLU A 138 -8.24 -0.86 8.24
CA GLU A 138 -8.75 -0.75 9.61
C GLU A 138 -9.13 0.69 10.02
N ILE A 139 -8.68 1.72 9.29
CA ILE A 139 -8.94 3.13 9.64
C ILE A 139 -10.43 3.44 9.80
N PRO A 140 -11.35 3.00 8.92
CA PRO A 140 -12.78 3.29 9.05
C PRO A 140 -13.38 2.75 10.35
N SER A 141 -13.03 1.54 10.78
CA SER A 141 -13.54 0.99 12.04
C SER A 141 -13.15 1.86 13.23
N PHE A 142 -11.88 2.25 13.32
CA PHE A 142 -11.41 3.11 14.41
C PHE A 142 -12.11 4.48 14.44
N ILE A 143 -12.41 5.06 13.27
CA ILE A 143 -13.12 6.34 13.18
C ILE A 143 -14.58 6.19 13.61
N ILE A 144 -15.24 5.11 13.18
CA ILE A 144 -16.63 4.83 13.49
C ILE A 144 -16.78 4.53 14.98
N GLU A 145 -15.97 3.60 15.51
CA GLU A 145 -15.97 3.22 16.92
C GLU A 145 -15.67 4.43 17.82
N LEU A 146 -14.67 5.26 17.45
CA LEU A 146 -14.40 6.52 18.16
C LEU A 146 -15.64 7.43 18.19
N SER A 147 -16.36 7.55 17.09
CA SER A 147 -17.55 8.38 16.97
C SER A 147 -18.70 7.83 17.82
N ILE A 148 -18.88 6.52 17.85
CA ILE A 148 -19.92 5.84 18.63
C ILE A 148 -19.62 5.94 20.14
N GLU A 149 -18.36 5.78 20.56
CA GLU A 149 -17.97 5.97 21.95
C GLU A 149 -18.18 7.42 22.44
N LEU A 150 -18.02 8.41 21.57
CA LEU A 150 -18.40 9.80 21.89
C LEU A 150 -19.91 9.95 22.12
N VAL A 151 -20.76 9.32 21.31
CA VAL A 151 -22.22 9.31 21.51
C VAL A 151 -22.57 8.65 22.84
N LYS A 152 -21.95 7.50 23.15
CA LYS A 152 -22.13 6.78 24.42
C LYS A 152 -21.80 7.67 25.63
N LEU A 153 -20.69 8.41 25.60
CA LEU A 153 -20.33 9.36 26.64
C LEU A 153 -21.37 10.48 26.82
N LEU A 154 -21.88 11.01 25.71
CA LEU A 154 -22.94 12.06 25.80
C LEU A 154 -24.19 11.54 26.50
N VAL A 155 -24.62 10.30 26.19
CA VAL A 155 -25.76 9.66 26.87
C VAL A 155 -25.48 9.48 28.38
N ILE A 156 -24.29 9.02 28.74
CA ILE A 156 -23.89 8.84 30.15
C ILE A 156 -23.90 10.17 30.88
N TYR A 157 -23.31 11.22 30.31
CA TYR A 157 -23.31 12.55 30.96
C TYR A 157 -24.71 13.13 31.10
N PHE A 158 -25.61 12.88 30.15
CA PHE A 158 -27.02 13.27 30.27
C PHE A 158 -27.71 12.59 31.48
N VAL A 159 -27.43 11.29 31.70
CA VAL A 159 -27.98 10.57 32.88
C VAL A 159 -27.44 11.17 34.18
N PHE A 160 -26.14 11.47 34.26
CA PHE A 160 -25.58 12.17 35.43
C PHE A 160 -26.22 13.56 35.67
N ALA A 161 -26.40 14.33 34.59
CA ALA A 161 -26.98 15.67 34.67
C ALA A 161 -28.45 15.65 35.13
N LYS A 162 -29.23 14.65 34.70
CA LYS A 162 -30.62 14.45 35.13
C LYS A 162 -30.72 14.19 36.63
N GLN A 163 -29.76 13.50 37.25
CA GLN A 163 -29.74 13.25 38.67
C GLN A 163 -29.20 14.43 39.48
N SER A 164 -28.08 14.99 39.05
CA SER A 164 -27.47 16.18 39.66
C SER A 164 -26.47 16.82 38.74
N ILE A 165 -26.68 18.08 38.41
CA ILE A 165 -25.75 18.85 37.57
C ILE A 165 -24.35 18.93 38.18
N PHE A 166 -24.22 18.98 39.50
CA PHE A 166 -22.95 19.03 40.22
C PHE A 166 -22.17 17.71 40.04
N VAL A 167 -22.87 16.57 40.11
CA VAL A 167 -22.26 15.25 39.88
C VAL A 167 -21.79 15.12 38.43
N ALA A 168 -22.59 15.57 37.47
CA ALA A 168 -22.20 15.58 36.06
C ALA A 168 -20.94 16.43 35.81
N ILE A 169 -20.90 17.65 36.32
CA ILE A 169 -19.74 18.55 36.22
C ILE A 169 -18.50 17.88 36.84
N TYR A 170 -18.64 17.27 38.03
CA TYR A 170 -17.55 16.54 38.68
C TYR A 170 -16.97 15.44 37.77
N VAL A 171 -17.84 14.57 37.23
CA VAL A 171 -17.40 13.46 36.33
C VAL A 171 -16.70 14.02 35.10
N ILE A 172 -17.23 15.06 34.46
CA ILE A 172 -16.64 15.73 33.30
C ILE A 172 -15.26 16.32 33.64
N ILE A 173 -15.10 16.95 34.80
CA ILE A 173 -13.79 17.49 35.23
C ILE A 173 -12.76 16.35 35.39
N VAL A 174 -13.13 15.26 36.05
CA VAL A 174 -12.25 14.07 36.19
C VAL A 174 -11.88 13.53 34.83
N ASP A 175 -12.82 13.46 33.87
CA ASP A 175 -12.58 12.98 32.52
C ASP A 175 -11.65 13.90 31.72
N ILE A 176 -11.76 15.21 31.89
CA ILE A 176 -10.84 16.17 31.27
C ILE A 176 -9.41 16.01 31.81
N ILE A 177 -9.27 15.84 33.13
CA ILE A 177 -7.96 15.63 33.78
C ILE A 177 -7.34 14.32 33.26
N TYR A 178 -8.12 13.24 33.26
CA TYR A 178 -7.75 11.94 32.76
C TYR A 178 -7.27 12.03 31.30
N TYR A 179 -8.08 12.60 30.42
CA TYR A 179 -7.78 12.72 28.99
C TYR A 179 -6.48 13.49 28.72
N ASN A 180 -6.31 14.65 29.38
CA ASN A 180 -5.12 15.48 29.15
C ASN A 180 -3.83 14.79 29.61
N PHE A 181 -3.89 14.05 30.74
CA PHE A 181 -2.72 13.33 31.23
C PHE A 181 -2.38 12.14 30.34
N ALA A 182 -3.39 11.32 29.97
CA ALA A 182 -3.20 10.16 29.13
C ALA A 182 -2.67 10.55 27.74
N ARG A 183 -3.14 11.68 27.17
CA ARG A 183 -2.65 12.20 25.89
C ARG A 183 -1.16 12.53 25.92
N LYS A 184 -0.68 13.23 26.97
CA LYS A 184 0.76 13.52 27.10
C LYS A 184 1.62 12.25 27.09
N CYS A 185 1.14 11.19 27.73
CA CYS A 185 1.82 9.89 27.72
C CYS A 185 1.77 9.23 26.33
N ASN A 186 0.64 9.32 25.65
CA ASN A 186 0.48 8.78 24.29
C ASN A 186 1.38 9.49 23.28
N ASP A 187 1.49 10.83 23.31
CA ASP A 187 2.38 11.58 22.41
C ASP A 187 3.84 11.11 22.55
N LYS A 188 4.30 10.85 23.77
CA LYS A 188 5.63 10.29 24.02
C LYS A 188 5.76 8.84 23.54
N ASN A 189 4.73 8.02 23.74
CA ASN A 189 4.69 6.64 23.25
C ASN A 189 4.83 6.60 21.73
N ILE A 190 4.03 7.39 21.00
CA ILE A 190 4.06 7.51 19.53
C ILE A 190 5.43 8.00 19.03
N TYR A 191 6.04 8.99 19.71
CA TYR A 191 7.37 9.47 19.36
C TYR A 191 8.42 8.34 19.39
N TYR A 192 8.43 7.53 20.45
CA TYR A 192 9.37 6.42 20.56
C TYR A 192 9.02 5.24 19.65
N LEU A 193 7.74 5.02 19.35
CA LEU A 193 7.30 4.07 18.33
C LEU A 193 7.89 4.41 16.94
N LYS A 194 7.80 5.68 16.54
CA LYS A 194 8.39 6.13 15.25
C LYS A 194 9.90 5.92 15.22
N LYS A 195 10.60 6.20 16.33
CA LYS A 195 12.04 5.91 16.43
C LYS A 195 12.33 4.41 16.31
N GLN A 196 11.55 3.58 16.98
CA GLN A 196 11.67 2.13 16.93
C GLN A 196 11.48 1.63 15.50
N LYS A 197 10.42 2.05 14.79
CA LYS A 197 10.18 1.70 13.38
C LYS A 197 11.37 2.09 12.49
N ASN A 198 11.93 3.31 12.64
CA ASN A 198 13.10 3.75 11.86
C ASN A 198 14.33 2.86 12.10
N TYR A 199 14.58 2.41 13.33
CA TYR A 199 15.69 1.48 13.59
C TYR A 199 15.42 0.08 13.07
N THR A 200 14.17 -0.39 13.10
CA THR A 200 13.74 -1.64 12.43
C THR A 200 14.08 -1.59 10.94
N ASP A 201 13.71 -0.52 10.25
CA ASP A 201 14.01 -0.34 8.82
C ASP A 201 15.51 -0.39 8.51
N LYS A 202 16.33 0.25 9.38
CA LYS A 202 17.80 0.21 9.24
C LYS A 202 18.38 -1.19 9.45
N ILE A 203 17.87 -1.93 10.44
CA ILE A 203 18.27 -3.32 10.72
C ILE A 203 17.89 -4.21 9.54
N THR A 204 16.65 -4.13 9.07
CA THR A 204 16.18 -4.90 7.93
C THR A 204 16.96 -4.59 6.65
N GLY A 205 17.26 -3.30 6.42
CA GLY A 205 18.09 -2.89 5.28
C GLY A 205 19.51 -3.48 5.30
N ILE A 206 20.15 -3.56 6.47
CA ILE A 206 21.46 -4.22 6.58
C ILE A 206 21.34 -5.73 6.41
N LEU A 207 20.32 -6.37 6.98
CA LEU A 207 20.08 -7.81 6.82
C LEU A 207 19.89 -8.18 5.35
N SER A 208 19.15 -7.38 4.59
CA SER A 208 18.99 -7.57 3.13
C SER A 208 20.34 -7.46 2.41
N GLN A 209 21.17 -6.46 2.76
CA GLN A 209 22.51 -6.32 2.19
C GLN A 209 23.43 -7.50 2.52
N ILE A 210 23.33 -8.04 3.75
CA ILE A 210 24.09 -9.24 4.18
C ILE A 210 23.68 -10.44 3.34
N LEU A 211 22.37 -10.66 3.08
CA LEU A 211 21.90 -11.78 2.29
C LEU A 211 22.36 -11.69 0.82
N ILE A 212 22.23 -10.51 0.21
CA ILE A 212 22.67 -10.27 -1.17
C ILE A 212 24.19 -10.41 -1.30
N GLY A 213 24.96 -9.82 -0.40
CA GLY A 213 26.42 -9.81 -0.40
C GLY A 213 27.09 -10.96 0.35
N LEU A 214 26.37 -12.06 0.63
CA LEU A 214 26.89 -13.14 1.50
C LEU A 214 28.22 -13.73 1.00
N LYS A 215 28.37 -13.87 -0.33
CA LYS A 215 29.59 -14.37 -0.95
C LYS A 215 30.78 -13.44 -0.67
N ASP A 216 30.58 -12.13 -0.83
CA ASP A 216 31.65 -11.13 -0.62
C ASP A 216 31.99 -11.00 0.88
N ILE A 217 30.96 -11.06 1.75
CA ILE A 217 31.17 -11.02 3.19
C ILE A 217 32.05 -12.20 3.66
N LYS A 218 31.79 -13.39 3.13
CA LYS A 218 32.61 -14.59 3.43
C LYS A 218 34.01 -14.47 2.86
N SER A 219 34.17 -14.02 1.61
CA SER A 219 35.47 -13.90 0.96
C SER A 219 36.36 -12.82 1.60
N PHE A 220 35.77 -11.71 2.05
CA PHE A 220 36.53 -10.62 2.69
C PHE A 220 36.61 -10.73 4.23
N GLY A 221 35.94 -11.69 4.86
CA GLY A 221 35.96 -11.86 6.32
C GLY A 221 35.41 -10.70 7.14
N ILE A 222 34.46 -9.90 6.56
CA ILE A 222 33.99 -8.64 7.15
C ILE A 222 32.76 -8.80 8.07
N SER A 223 32.38 -10.02 8.44
CA SER A 223 31.20 -10.33 9.27
C SER A 223 31.18 -9.55 10.60
N ASN A 224 32.33 -9.47 11.29
CA ASN A 224 32.41 -8.78 12.58
C ASN A 224 32.16 -7.25 12.46
N LYS A 225 32.62 -6.61 11.39
CA LYS A 225 32.36 -5.18 11.15
C LYS A 225 30.87 -4.90 10.91
N LEU A 226 30.19 -5.78 10.18
CA LEU A 226 28.75 -5.68 9.94
C LEU A 226 27.93 -5.96 11.21
N ASN A 227 28.33 -6.94 12.01
CA ASN A 227 27.68 -7.22 13.30
C ASN A 227 27.81 -6.03 14.25
N ASN A 228 28.98 -5.41 14.38
CA ASN A 228 29.15 -4.21 15.20
C ASN A 228 28.24 -3.06 14.77
N LYS A 229 28.04 -2.88 13.45
CA LYS A 229 27.11 -1.89 12.91
C LYS A 229 25.66 -2.22 13.23
N LEU A 230 25.25 -3.50 13.11
CA LEU A 230 23.94 -3.99 13.50
C LEU A 230 23.67 -3.80 14.99
N ASP A 231 24.65 -4.11 15.84
CA ASP A 231 24.51 -3.98 17.29
C ASP A 231 24.34 -2.52 17.73
N GLY A 232 24.97 -1.57 17.03
CA GLY A 232 24.69 -0.16 17.21
C GLY A 232 23.23 0.23 16.97
N TYR A 233 22.59 -0.33 15.94
CA TYR A 233 21.15 -0.11 15.69
C TYR A 233 20.25 -0.90 16.62
N ARG A 234 20.61 -2.14 16.99
CA ARG A 234 19.89 -2.96 17.96
C ARG A 234 19.80 -2.29 19.34
N LYS A 235 20.92 -1.72 19.84
CA LYS A 235 20.94 -0.94 21.09
C LYS A 235 19.99 0.24 21.06
N LYS A 236 20.01 1.04 19.99
CA LYS A 236 19.09 2.18 19.81
C LYS A 236 17.63 1.75 19.68
N TRP A 237 17.37 0.60 19.05
CA TRP A 237 16.06 0.00 18.99
C TRP A 237 15.57 -0.41 20.39
N GLN A 238 16.43 -1.09 21.19
CA GLN A 238 16.14 -1.50 22.56
C GLN A 238 15.84 -0.30 23.46
N GLU A 239 16.63 0.76 23.40
CA GLU A 239 16.38 2.01 24.14
C GLU A 239 15.02 2.62 23.76
N SER A 240 14.72 2.69 22.48
CA SER A 240 13.44 3.22 21.98
C SER A 240 12.26 2.36 22.43
N TYR A 241 12.40 1.02 22.39
CA TYR A 241 11.42 0.07 22.89
C TYR A 241 11.19 0.24 24.40
N PHE A 242 12.28 0.31 25.19
CA PHE A 242 12.18 0.51 26.63
C PHE A 242 11.47 1.80 27.00
N LEU A 243 11.81 2.92 26.35
CA LEU A 243 11.19 4.21 26.60
C LEU A 243 9.70 4.21 26.18
N LYS A 244 9.36 3.60 25.03
CA LYS A 244 7.98 3.39 24.61
C LYS A 244 7.19 2.66 25.70
N ARG A 245 7.71 1.53 26.22
CA ARG A 245 7.06 0.72 27.26
C ARG A 245 6.98 1.47 28.59
N LYS A 246 7.99 2.24 28.95
CA LYS A 246 7.97 3.10 30.14
C LYS A 246 6.78 4.06 30.11
N TYR A 247 6.58 4.81 29.01
CA TYR A 247 5.45 5.73 28.89
C TYR A 247 4.11 5.02 28.83
N TYR A 248 4.03 3.84 28.23
CA TYR A 248 2.84 3.00 28.27
C TYR A 248 2.46 2.61 29.70
N PHE A 249 3.42 2.09 30.48
CA PHE A 249 3.16 1.70 31.87
C PHE A 249 2.90 2.91 32.77
N THR A 250 3.63 4.02 32.58
CA THR A 250 3.36 5.26 33.32
C THR A 250 1.90 5.72 33.09
N ARG A 251 1.44 5.67 31.82
CA ARG A 251 0.04 5.96 31.50
C ARG A 251 -0.89 5.01 32.27
N LYS A 252 -0.71 3.70 32.11
CA LYS A 252 -1.58 2.67 32.72
C LYS A 252 -1.71 2.87 34.24
N THR A 253 -0.59 3.12 34.92
CA THR A 253 -0.57 3.25 36.38
C THR A 253 -1.14 4.58 36.86
N LEU A 254 -0.61 5.71 36.36
CA LEU A 254 -1.04 7.02 36.86
C LEU A 254 -2.45 7.39 36.41
N VAL A 255 -2.85 6.97 35.23
CA VAL A 255 -4.22 7.13 34.76
C VAL A 255 -5.18 6.24 35.56
N GLY A 256 -4.78 4.99 35.85
CA GLY A 256 -5.55 4.13 36.75
C GLY A 256 -5.79 4.80 38.11
N LEU A 257 -4.75 5.38 38.73
CA LEU A 257 -4.89 6.12 39.98
C LEU A 257 -5.86 7.29 39.88
N ILE A 258 -5.85 8.06 38.78
CA ILE A 258 -6.81 9.17 38.58
C ILE A 258 -8.24 8.64 38.53
N ILE A 259 -8.48 7.53 37.84
CA ILE A 259 -9.79 6.86 37.77
C ILE A 259 -10.25 6.40 39.14
N ASP A 260 -9.39 5.68 39.88
CA ASP A 260 -9.73 5.09 41.17
C ASP A 260 -9.99 6.19 42.22
N LEU A 261 -9.16 7.25 42.29
CA LEU A 261 -9.38 8.37 43.15
C LEU A 261 -10.68 9.13 42.78
N GLY A 262 -10.93 9.31 41.48
CA GLY A 262 -12.19 9.87 40.99
C GLY A 262 -13.40 9.04 41.39
N LYS A 263 -13.29 7.69 41.35
CA LYS A 263 -14.36 6.78 41.77
C LYS A 263 -14.60 6.84 43.29
N ILE A 264 -13.55 6.86 44.10
CA ILE A 264 -13.62 6.97 45.54
C ILE A 264 -14.30 8.29 45.95
N THR A 265 -13.89 9.40 45.35
CA THR A 265 -14.52 10.70 45.65
C THR A 265 -15.96 10.75 45.16
N LEU A 266 -16.30 10.11 44.04
CA LEU A 266 -17.69 9.95 43.61
C LEU A 266 -18.51 9.17 44.64
N TYR A 267 -17.99 8.07 45.20
CA TYR A 267 -18.66 7.33 46.28
C TYR A 267 -19.00 8.25 47.47
N PHE A 268 -18.05 9.07 47.94
CA PHE A 268 -18.32 10.01 49.04
C PHE A 268 -19.46 11.00 48.69
N ILE A 269 -19.45 11.59 47.49
CA ILE A 269 -20.49 12.50 47.03
C ILE A 269 -21.86 11.81 47.00
N LEU A 270 -21.93 10.60 46.42
CA LEU A 270 -23.18 9.84 46.29
C LEU A 270 -23.71 9.35 47.64
N ILE A 271 -22.85 8.95 48.58
CA ILE A 271 -23.23 8.56 49.94
C ILE A 271 -23.84 9.75 50.69
N ILE A 272 -23.27 10.96 50.58
CA ILE A 272 -23.83 12.17 51.18
C ILE A 272 -25.24 12.44 50.60
N LEU A 273 -25.46 12.22 49.32
CA LEU A 273 -26.79 12.39 48.71
C LEU A 273 -27.79 11.34 49.21
N LEU A 274 -27.33 10.08 49.44
CA LEU A 274 -28.15 9.03 50.07
C LEU A 274 -28.56 9.38 51.49
N ILE A 275 -27.61 9.81 52.35
CA ILE A 275 -27.88 10.19 53.73
C ILE A 275 -28.88 11.38 53.80
N LYS A 276 -28.81 12.28 52.84
CA LYS A 276 -29.77 13.42 52.75
C LYS A 276 -31.12 13.04 52.12
N ASN A 277 -31.38 11.75 51.89
CA ASN A 277 -32.58 11.22 51.20
C ASN A 277 -32.87 11.87 49.85
N LYS A 278 -31.82 12.34 49.14
CA LYS A 278 -31.94 12.93 47.79
C LYS A 278 -31.72 11.91 46.67
N MET A 279 -31.45 10.65 46.99
CA MET A 279 -31.19 9.59 46.05
C MET A 279 -31.55 8.22 46.63
N GLN A 280 -32.00 7.28 45.78
CA GLN A 280 -32.25 5.89 46.14
C GLN A 280 -31.00 5.04 45.94
N ILE A 281 -30.93 3.87 46.62
CA ILE A 281 -29.81 2.91 46.49
C ILE A 281 -29.66 2.41 45.06
N ALA A 282 -30.76 2.15 44.37
CA ALA A 282 -30.77 1.73 42.96
C ALA A 282 -30.06 2.75 42.05
N MET A 283 -30.33 4.03 42.25
CA MET A 283 -29.69 5.11 41.48
C MET A 283 -28.21 5.27 41.84
N PHE A 284 -27.80 5.03 43.06
CA PHE A 284 -26.40 4.97 43.47
C PHE A 284 -25.62 3.93 42.67
N LEU A 285 -26.14 2.70 42.57
CA LEU A 285 -25.53 1.64 41.78
C LEU A 285 -25.49 1.96 40.28
N LEU A 286 -26.55 2.55 39.75
CA LEU A 286 -26.62 2.97 38.36
C LEU A 286 -25.50 3.97 38.03
N LEU A 287 -25.34 5.03 38.82
CA LEU A 287 -24.35 6.06 38.57
C LEU A 287 -22.92 5.55 38.68
N ILE A 288 -22.63 4.62 39.59
CA ILE A 288 -21.33 3.96 39.68
C ILE A 288 -21.05 3.16 38.43
N SER A 289 -22.02 2.35 37.99
CA SER A 289 -21.87 1.52 36.78
C SER A 289 -21.67 2.37 35.52
N TYR A 290 -22.36 3.52 35.44
CA TYR A 290 -22.13 4.46 34.31
C TYR A 290 -20.80 5.19 34.43
N TYR A 291 -20.29 5.46 35.64
CA TYR A 291 -18.94 5.98 35.80
C TYR A 291 -17.89 5.01 35.20
N ASP A 292 -17.99 3.71 35.52
CA ASP A 292 -17.09 2.70 34.96
C ASP A 292 -17.18 2.65 33.44
N LYS A 293 -18.38 2.66 32.88
CA LYS A 293 -18.59 2.72 31.42
C LYS A 293 -18.03 4.01 30.78
N ALA A 294 -18.16 5.16 31.44
CA ALA A 294 -17.56 6.41 30.95
C ALA A 294 -16.03 6.32 30.87
N LYS A 295 -15.39 5.69 31.89
CA LYS A 295 -13.94 5.50 31.90
C LYS A 295 -13.48 4.52 30.82
N GLU A 296 -14.22 3.45 30.60
CA GLU A 296 -14.00 2.53 29.48
C GLU A 296 -14.08 3.28 28.15
N SER A 297 -15.16 4.02 27.89
CA SER A 297 -15.34 4.80 26.66
C SER A 297 -14.21 5.80 26.38
N ILE A 298 -13.74 6.53 27.39
CA ILE A 298 -12.64 7.47 27.21
C ILE A 298 -11.33 6.74 26.89
N ASN A 299 -11.09 5.59 27.54
CA ASN A 299 -9.91 4.79 27.24
C ASN A 299 -9.94 4.26 25.81
N ASP A 300 -11.11 3.83 25.33
CA ASP A 300 -11.31 3.33 23.96
C ASP A 300 -11.14 4.46 22.93
N ILE A 301 -11.74 5.64 23.14
CA ILE A 301 -11.53 6.84 22.33
C ILE A 301 -10.04 7.16 22.18
N MET A 302 -9.28 7.06 23.27
CA MET A 302 -7.84 7.31 23.22
C MET A 302 -7.07 6.21 22.51
N GLY A 303 -7.52 4.95 22.62
CA GLY A 303 -6.98 3.83 21.89
C GLY A 303 -7.17 4.00 20.37
N PHE A 304 -8.38 4.28 19.95
CA PHE A 304 -8.73 4.52 18.55
C PHE A 304 -7.99 5.72 17.96
N ASP A 305 -7.87 6.84 18.71
CA ASP A 305 -7.10 8.00 18.26
C ASP A 305 -5.62 7.67 18.00
N VAL A 306 -5.00 6.83 18.84
CA VAL A 306 -3.63 6.35 18.64
C VAL A 306 -3.54 5.44 17.41
N SER A 307 -4.46 4.49 17.26
CA SER A 307 -4.51 3.58 16.11
C SER A 307 -4.67 4.36 14.79
N ILE A 308 -5.60 5.30 14.72
CA ILE A 308 -5.77 6.19 13.56
C ILE A 308 -4.47 6.93 13.21
N MET A 309 -3.74 7.41 14.21
CA MET A 309 -2.44 8.08 13.97
C MET A 309 -1.37 7.12 13.46
N GLU A 310 -1.30 5.91 14.00
CA GLU A 310 -0.33 4.90 13.58
C GLU A 310 -0.58 4.47 12.13
N GLU A 311 -1.84 4.23 11.77
CA GLU A 311 -2.21 3.76 10.42
C GLU A 311 -2.26 4.90 9.39
N SER A 312 -2.43 6.13 9.81
CA SER A 312 -2.34 7.28 8.90
C SER A 312 -0.97 7.41 8.21
N VAL A 313 0.10 6.90 8.81
CA VAL A 313 1.44 6.86 8.20
C VAL A 313 1.44 5.94 6.98
N SER A 314 0.76 4.79 7.07
CA SER A 314 0.56 3.85 5.96
C SER A 314 -0.29 4.48 4.84
N LEU A 315 -1.36 5.20 5.22
CA LEU A 315 -2.22 5.91 4.27
C LEU A 315 -1.44 6.98 3.47
N TYR A 316 -0.61 7.78 4.13
CA TYR A 316 0.22 8.77 3.43
C TYR A 316 1.20 8.13 2.45
N ARG A 317 1.80 6.98 2.80
CA ARG A 317 2.72 6.24 1.90
C ARG A 317 2.00 5.71 0.66
N ILE A 318 0.83 5.12 0.84
CA ILE A 318 0.02 4.61 -0.29
C ILE A 318 -0.46 5.75 -1.17
N ASN A 319 -0.97 6.84 -0.58
CA ASN A 319 -1.38 8.02 -1.35
C ASN A 319 -0.22 8.66 -2.12
N GLU A 320 1.00 8.68 -1.57
CA GLU A 320 2.19 9.15 -2.28
C GLU A 320 2.43 8.33 -3.55
N ILE A 321 2.35 6.99 -3.44
CA ILE A 321 2.56 6.06 -4.56
C ILE A 321 1.45 6.22 -5.61
N ILE A 322 0.19 6.22 -5.21
CA ILE A 322 -0.98 6.34 -6.11
C ILE A 322 -0.98 7.68 -6.82
N ASN A 323 -0.77 8.78 -6.09
CA ASN A 323 -0.76 10.12 -6.67
C ASN A 323 0.38 10.30 -7.69
N TYR A 324 1.52 9.66 -7.44
CA TYR A 324 2.61 9.69 -8.42
C TYR A 324 2.21 8.98 -9.70
N GLY A 325 1.70 7.75 -9.64
CA GLY A 325 1.25 7.00 -10.81
C GLY A 325 0.15 7.74 -11.60
N ASN A 326 -0.81 8.33 -10.90
CA ASN A 326 -1.89 9.10 -11.52
C ASN A 326 -1.41 10.40 -12.20
N ASN A 327 -0.31 10.99 -11.73
CA ASN A 327 0.27 12.19 -12.34
C ASN A 327 1.11 11.88 -13.59
N THR A 328 1.68 10.67 -13.69
CA THR A 328 2.45 10.23 -14.87
C THR A 328 1.55 9.86 -16.06
N LEU A 329 0.29 9.49 -15.85
CA LEU A 329 -0.71 9.24 -16.90
C LEU A 329 -0.91 10.41 -17.89
N LYS A 330 -0.48 11.63 -17.56
CA LYS A 330 -0.60 12.82 -18.41
C LYS A 330 0.34 12.84 -19.62
N LEU A 331 1.17 11.81 -19.83
CA LEU A 331 2.06 11.70 -20.99
C LEU A 331 1.40 10.99 -22.18
N ASP A 332 0.23 10.40 -22.02
CA ASP A 332 -0.48 9.71 -23.08
C ASP A 332 -1.49 10.66 -23.74
N GLY A 333 -1.50 10.66 -25.09
CA GLY A 333 -2.44 11.40 -25.90
C GLY A 333 -3.75 10.65 -26.12
N ILE A 334 -4.57 11.17 -27.02
CA ILE A 334 -5.91 10.66 -27.34
C ILE A 334 -6.02 10.12 -28.78
N VAL A 335 -4.94 10.23 -29.58
CA VAL A 335 -4.96 9.78 -30.97
C VAL A 335 -4.96 8.25 -31.03
N ASN A 336 -6.04 7.70 -31.59
CA ASN A 336 -6.28 6.26 -31.76
C ASN A 336 -6.12 5.84 -33.23
N ASN A 337 -5.12 6.37 -33.95
CA ASN A 337 -4.84 5.95 -35.30
C ASN A 337 -3.97 4.68 -35.29
N ASP A 338 -4.56 3.56 -35.70
CA ASP A 338 -3.89 2.24 -35.70
C ASP A 338 -2.97 2.03 -36.91
N ASN A 339 -2.97 2.91 -37.91
CA ASN A 339 -2.15 2.79 -39.12
C ASN A 339 -0.79 3.48 -38.94
N ILE A 340 0.07 2.93 -38.10
CA ILE A 340 1.46 3.38 -37.96
C ILE A 340 2.29 2.72 -39.04
N ILE A 341 3.01 3.53 -39.85
CA ILE A 341 3.92 3.06 -40.91
C ILE A 341 5.34 2.85 -40.36
N GLY A 342 5.64 3.51 -39.25
CA GLY A 342 6.92 3.38 -38.55
C GLY A 342 8.02 4.34 -39.02
N PHE A 343 7.69 5.50 -39.60
CA PHE A 343 8.66 6.57 -39.85
C PHE A 343 8.99 7.31 -38.57
N ILE A 344 10.25 7.21 -38.10
CA ILE A 344 10.68 7.81 -36.83
C ILE A 344 11.60 8.98 -37.10
N GLU A 345 11.31 10.13 -36.46
CA GLU A 345 12.13 11.35 -36.60
C GLU A 345 12.45 11.97 -35.22
N PHE A 346 13.72 12.13 -34.94
CA PHE A 346 14.22 12.92 -33.82
C PHE A 346 14.57 14.31 -34.30
N LYS A 347 13.93 15.36 -33.74
CA LYS A 347 14.15 16.78 -34.10
C LYS A 347 14.76 17.54 -32.93
N ASN A 348 16.06 17.83 -33.00
CA ASN A 348 16.79 18.65 -32.03
C ASN A 348 16.61 18.20 -30.57
N VAL A 349 16.59 16.88 -30.35
CA VAL A 349 16.29 16.27 -29.03
C VAL A 349 17.46 16.47 -28.09
N SER A 350 17.18 17.05 -26.92
CA SER A 350 18.12 17.15 -25.81
C SER A 350 17.49 16.55 -24.55
N PHE A 351 18.32 15.85 -23.77
CA PHE A 351 17.88 15.18 -22.55
C PHE A 351 18.99 15.08 -21.51
N LYS A 352 18.61 15.16 -20.24
CA LYS A 352 19.50 15.05 -19.07
C LYS A 352 18.92 14.15 -17.98
N TYR A 353 19.77 13.34 -17.34
CA TYR A 353 19.42 12.64 -16.09
C TYR A 353 19.90 13.48 -14.90
N ASN A 354 19.00 13.85 -13.98
CA ASN A 354 19.37 14.58 -12.76
C ASN A 354 20.37 15.74 -12.99
N GLN A 355 20.12 16.62 -13.97
CA GLN A 355 20.95 17.75 -14.39
C GLN A 355 22.23 17.38 -15.20
N ILE A 356 22.55 16.11 -15.42
CA ILE A 356 23.67 15.67 -16.25
C ILE A 356 23.18 15.52 -17.69
N PRO A 357 23.67 16.36 -18.65
CA PRO A 357 23.26 16.28 -20.04
C PRO A 357 23.80 14.99 -20.68
N ILE A 358 22.92 14.21 -21.29
CA ILE A 358 23.25 12.96 -22.00
C ILE A 358 23.11 13.14 -23.50
N LEU A 359 21.96 13.66 -23.95
CA LEU A 359 21.73 13.96 -25.37
C LEU A 359 21.74 15.48 -25.58
N LYS A 360 22.46 15.94 -26.61
CA LYS A 360 22.59 17.35 -26.95
C LYS A 360 22.24 17.55 -28.43
N ASN A 361 21.06 18.10 -28.68
CA ASN A 361 20.58 18.50 -30.01
C ASN A 361 20.68 17.35 -31.05
N ILE A 362 20.20 16.15 -30.70
CA ILE A 362 20.24 14.98 -31.56
C ILE A 362 19.12 15.05 -32.58
N SER A 363 19.47 14.86 -33.88
CA SER A 363 18.52 14.80 -34.99
C SER A 363 18.91 13.64 -35.90
N PHE A 364 17.97 12.76 -36.19
CA PHE A 364 18.11 11.68 -37.17
C PHE A 364 16.74 11.15 -37.60
N ILE A 365 16.71 10.38 -38.67
CA ILE A 365 15.52 9.75 -39.25
C ILE A 365 15.77 8.24 -39.35
N ALA A 366 14.77 7.46 -38.96
CA ALA A 366 14.69 6.04 -39.27
C ALA A 366 13.50 5.84 -40.23
N LYS A 367 13.79 5.32 -41.42
CA LYS A 367 12.78 5.14 -42.47
C LYS A 367 12.02 3.82 -42.25
N PRO A 368 10.73 3.77 -42.64
CA PRO A 368 9.94 2.53 -42.61
C PRO A 368 10.62 1.41 -43.38
N ASN A 369 10.45 0.19 -42.88
CA ASN A 369 10.94 -1.03 -43.52
C ASN A 369 12.47 -1.03 -43.76
N GLN A 370 13.22 -0.43 -42.87
CA GLN A 370 14.68 -0.37 -42.92
C GLN A 370 15.30 -0.63 -41.54
N VAL A 371 16.56 -1.06 -41.58
CA VAL A 371 17.39 -1.16 -40.37
C VAL A 371 18.13 0.16 -40.15
N THR A 372 17.97 0.74 -38.99
CA THR A 372 18.76 1.90 -38.53
C THR A 372 19.64 1.47 -37.35
N ALA A 373 20.95 1.47 -37.54
CA ALA A 373 21.91 1.11 -36.48
C ALA A 373 22.36 2.35 -35.71
N ILE A 374 22.23 2.31 -34.39
CA ILE A 374 22.72 3.32 -33.44
C ILE A 374 24.03 2.82 -32.84
N VAL A 375 25.13 3.47 -33.22
CA VAL A 375 26.48 3.08 -32.81
C VAL A 375 27.17 4.18 -32.00
N GLY A 376 28.09 3.82 -31.13
CA GLY A 376 28.84 4.78 -30.32
C GLY A 376 29.49 4.14 -29.10
N LYS A 377 30.36 4.89 -28.41
CA LYS A 377 31.02 4.42 -27.19
C LYS A 377 30.02 4.13 -26.09
N THR A 378 30.41 3.27 -25.13
CA THR A 378 29.63 3.06 -23.90
C THR A 378 29.42 4.41 -23.19
N GLY A 379 28.20 4.68 -22.73
CA GLY A 379 27.85 5.96 -22.11
C GLY A 379 27.48 7.09 -23.10
N ALA A 380 27.50 6.88 -24.42
CA ALA A 380 27.13 7.89 -25.43
C ALA A 380 25.62 8.20 -25.50
N GLY A 381 24.80 7.57 -24.66
CA GLY A 381 23.35 7.84 -24.64
C GLY A 381 22.50 6.97 -25.56
N LYS A 382 23.04 5.88 -26.12
CA LYS A 382 22.30 4.99 -27.04
C LYS A 382 21.02 4.42 -26.43
N THR A 383 21.11 3.79 -25.28
CA THR A 383 19.95 3.25 -24.55
C THR A 383 18.98 4.38 -24.11
N THR A 384 19.50 5.60 -23.91
CA THR A 384 18.66 6.78 -23.61
C THR A 384 17.73 7.12 -24.79
N ILE A 385 18.19 6.96 -26.05
CA ILE A 385 17.35 7.14 -27.24
C ILE A 385 16.16 6.18 -27.21
N PHE A 386 16.39 4.90 -26.87
CA PHE A 386 15.32 3.91 -26.73
C PHE A 386 14.37 4.25 -25.57
N ASN A 387 14.91 4.62 -24.41
CA ASN A 387 14.11 5.00 -23.25
C ASN A 387 13.20 6.22 -23.55
N LEU A 388 13.66 7.18 -24.33
CA LEU A 388 12.85 8.32 -24.76
C LEU A 388 11.77 7.90 -25.76
N LEU A 389 12.11 7.04 -26.72
CA LEU A 389 11.15 6.51 -27.68
C LEU A 389 10.11 5.60 -27.01
N LEU A 390 10.46 4.88 -25.93
CA LEU A 390 9.52 4.11 -25.12
C LEU A 390 8.70 4.93 -24.12
N LYS A 391 8.78 6.26 -24.19
CA LYS A 391 8.14 7.21 -23.24
C LYS A 391 8.50 6.95 -21.76
N MET A 392 9.64 6.28 -21.48
CA MET A 392 10.13 6.06 -20.12
C MET A 392 10.60 7.35 -19.44
N TYR A 393 10.92 8.37 -20.26
CA TYR A 393 11.28 9.71 -19.84
C TYR A 393 10.70 10.74 -20.84
N LYS A 394 10.44 11.95 -20.34
CA LYS A 394 10.02 13.06 -21.19
C LYS A 394 11.25 13.80 -21.73
N VAL A 395 11.23 14.20 -23.02
CA VAL A 395 12.30 15.01 -23.60
C VAL A 395 12.36 16.41 -22.96
N ASP A 396 13.58 16.94 -22.71
CA ASP A 396 13.74 18.30 -22.20
C ASP A 396 13.54 19.36 -23.28
N LYS A 397 14.09 19.10 -24.49
CA LYS A 397 13.97 19.98 -25.66
C LYS A 397 13.88 19.15 -26.93
N GLY A 398 13.27 19.71 -27.96
CA GLY A 398 13.04 19.05 -29.24
C GLY A 398 11.77 18.20 -29.23
N LYS A 399 11.62 17.36 -30.25
CA LYS A 399 10.46 16.50 -30.45
C LYS A 399 10.89 15.12 -30.98
N ILE A 400 10.16 14.10 -30.64
CA ILE A 400 10.24 12.77 -31.26
C ILE A 400 8.91 12.55 -31.96
N LEU A 401 8.97 12.26 -33.25
CA LEU A 401 7.79 12.05 -34.08
C LEU A 401 7.79 10.60 -34.58
N ILE A 402 6.59 10.03 -34.69
CA ILE A 402 6.31 8.81 -35.45
C ILE A 402 5.23 9.20 -36.44
N ASP A 403 5.49 8.97 -37.75
CA ASP A 403 4.58 9.30 -38.83
C ASP A 403 4.06 10.77 -38.74
N ASP A 404 4.98 11.71 -38.53
CA ASP A 404 4.75 13.18 -38.37
C ASP A 404 4.00 13.59 -37.08
N LEU A 405 3.48 12.65 -36.28
CA LEU A 405 2.82 12.95 -35.02
C LEU A 405 3.80 12.83 -33.83
N ASN A 406 3.67 13.72 -32.86
CA ASN A 406 4.46 13.64 -31.65
C ASN A 406 4.10 12.36 -30.85
N ILE A 407 5.11 11.65 -30.35
CA ILE A 407 4.90 10.40 -29.60
C ILE A 407 3.92 10.56 -28.42
N TYR A 408 3.83 11.76 -27.82
CA TYR A 408 2.92 12.06 -26.72
C TYR A 408 1.48 12.34 -27.15
N GLU A 409 1.18 12.39 -28.45
CA GLU A 409 -0.18 12.56 -28.97
C GLU A 409 -0.92 11.23 -29.15
N TYR A 410 -0.18 10.13 -29.29
CA TYR A 410 -0.76 8.78 -29.39
C TYR A 410 -1.33 8.30 -28.04
N SER A 411 -2.48 7.63 -28.11
CA SER A 411 -3.00 6.86 -26.96
C SER A 411 -2.03 5.75 -26.56
N LYS A 412 -2.06 5.37 -25.27
CA LYS A 412 -1.17 4.36 -24.71
C LYS A 412 -1.28 3.02 -25.43
N ASP A 413 -2.51 2.59 -25.73
CA ASP A 413 -2.79 1.29 -26.32
C ASP A 413 -2.24 1.19 -27.74
N VAL A 414 -2.51 2.20 -28.58
CA VAL A 414 -2.00 2.27 -29.96
C VAL A 414 -0.47 2.35 -29.96
N TYR A 415 0.11 3.15 -29.10
CA TYR A 415 1.55 3.30 -29.02
C TYR A 415 2.25 2.00 -28.66
N ASN A 416 1.77 1.32 -27.60
CA ASN A 416 2.37 0.10 -27.08
C ASN A 416 2.14 -1.11 -28.00
N SER A 417 1.04 -1.16 -28.77
CA SER A 417 0.82 -2.24 -29.75
C SER A 417 1.73 -2.14 -30.97
N ASN A 418 2.19 -0.94 -31.31
CA ASN A 418 2.99 -0.69 -32.50
C ASN A 418 4.50 -0.62 -32.26
N ILE A 419 4.96 -0.70 -31.00
CA ILE A 419 6.39 -0.71 -30.66
C ILE A 419 6.70 -1.90 -29.78
N SER A 420 7.65 -2.73 -30.19
CA SER A 420 8.20 -3.78 -29.37
C SER A 420 9.69 -3.56 -29.06
N VAL A 421 10.17 -4.11 -27.95
CA VAL A 421 11.56 -3.95 -27.54
C VAL A 421 12.16 -5.25 -27.01
N VAL A 422 13.39 -5.52 -27.43
CA VAL A 422 14.26 -6.54 -26.86
C VAL A 422 15.40 -5.84 -26.13
N ASN A 423 15.36 -5.84 -24.82
CA ASN A 423 16.34 -5.18 -23.97
C ASN A 423 17.63 -6.01 -23.83
N GLN A 424 18.77 -5.36 -23.61
CA GLN A 424 20.04 -5.99 -23.30
C GLN A 424 19.95 -6.94 -22.11
N LYS A 425 19.30 -6.49 -21.00
CA LYS A 425 18.97 -7.34 -19.84
C LYS A 425 17.52 -7.77 -19.95
N THR A 426 17.29 -8.96 -20.43
CA THR A 426 15.97 -9.53 -20.64
C THR A 426 15.36 -9.96 -19.30
N PHE A 427 14.16 -9.48 -19.00
CA PHE A 427 13.36 -9.97 -17.89
C PHE A 427 12.41 -11.09 -18.34
N ILE A 428 12.42 -12.19 -17.62
CA ILE A 428 11.54 -13.35 -17.87
C ILE A 428 10.82 -13.70 -16.58
N PHE A 429 9.51 -13.86 -16.68
CA PHE A 429 8.67 -14.17 -15.53
C PHE A 429 8.89 -15.61 -15.03
N ASN A 430 8.81 -15.82 -13.72
CA ASN A 430 8.86 -17.13 -13.08
C ASN A 430 7.57 -17.92 -13.36
N MET A 431 7.44 -18.41 -14.58
CA MET A 431 6.34 -19.22 -15.07
C MET A 431 6.82 -20.10 -16.23
N SER A 432 5.96 -20.95 -16.80
CA SER A 432 6.36 -21.77 -17.93
C SER A 432 6.74 -20.93 -19.16
N ILE A 433 7.56 -21.49 -20.06
CA ILE A 433 7.90 -20.84 -21.33
C ILE A 433 6.63 -20.49 -22.10
N ARG A 434 5.67 -21.43 -22.17
CA ARG A 434 4.36 -21.17 -22.78
C ARG A 434 3.62 -20.01 -22.14
N ALA A 435 3.57 -19.94 -20.82
CA ALA A 435 2.90 -18.86 -20.12
C ALA A 435 3.57 -17.49 -20.40
N ASN A 436 4.92 -17.45 -20.46
CA ASN A 436 5.67 -16.26 -20.86
C ASN A 436 5.32 -15.77 -22.27
N LEU A 437 5.12 -16.69 -23.22
CA LEU A 437 4.71 -16.35 -24.59
C LEU A 437 3.22 -15.93 -24.64
N SER A 438 2.37 -16.59 -23.85
CA SER A 438 0.93 -16.33 -23.80
C SER A 438 0.58 -14.96 -23.20
N LEU A 439 1.50 -14.29 -22.51
CA LEU A 439 1.34 -12.89 -22.10
C LEU A 439 1.22 -11.94 -23.31
N ILE A 440 1.76 -12.35 -24.48
CA ILE A 440 1.70 -11.57 -25.73
C ILE A 440 0.61 -12.12 -26.64
N ASP A 441 0.65 -13.43 -26.94
CA ASP A 441 -0.30 -14.08 -27.81
C ASP A 441 -0.57 -15.51 -27.33
N SER A 442 -1.83 -15.87 -27.13
CA SER A 442 -2.25 -17.20 -26.67
C SER A 442 -2.25 -18.27 -27.78
N ASN A 443 -2.10 -17.88 -29.05
CA ASN A 443 -2.11 -18.80 -30.19
C ASN A 443 -0.86 -19.68 -30.24
N ARG A 444 -1.03 -20.96 -29.93
CA ARG A 444 0.08 -21.95 -29.89
C ARG A 444 0.88 -22.07 -31.20
N LYS A 445 0.20 -21.98 -32.34
CA LYS A 445 0.88 -22.08 -33.65
C LYS A 445 1.79 -20.87 -33.88
N ARG A 446 1.31 -19.67 -33.56
CA ARG A 446 2.10 -18.44 -33.64
C ARG A 446 3.27 -18.46 -32.65
N GLN A 447 3.07 -18.94 -31.41
CA GLN A 447 4.14 -19.10 -30.43
C GLN A 447 5.27 -20.00 -30.94
N ILE A 448 4.93 -21.18 -31.48
CA ILE A 448 5.92 -22.13 -32.04
C ILE A 448 6.64 -21.51 -33.21
N ASN A 449 5.93 -20.84 -34.15
CA ASN A 449 6.54 -20.18 -35.29
C ASN A 449 7.53 -19.08 -34.88
N ALA A 450 7.13 -18.20 -33.93
CA ALA A 450 8.00 -17.16 -33.40
C ALA A 450 9.26 -17.75 -32.73
N CYS A 451 9.13 -18.84 -31.97
CA CYS A 451 10.27 -19.53 -31.38
C CYS A 451 11.18 -20.20 -32.45
N LYS A 452 10.63 -20.74 -33.54
CA LYS A 452 11.40 -21.25 -34.66
C LYS A 452 12.18 -20.15 -35.37
N ARG A 453 11.52 -19.03 -35.68
CA ARG A 453 12.15 -17.84 -36.28
C ARG A 453 13.25 -17.26 -35.39
N ALA A 454 13.03 -17.18 -34.10
CA ALA A 454 14.04 -16.73 -33.13
C ALA A 454 15.17 -17.74 -32.87
N GLY A 455 15.07 -18.97 -33.39
CA GLY A 455 16.10 -20.02 -33.24
C GLY A 455 16.15 -20.69 -31.86
N ILE A 456 15.08 -20.59 -31.05
CA ILE A 456 15.05 -21.18 -29.70
C ILE A 456 14.19 -22.45 -29.62
N HIS A 457 13.42 -22.78 -30.65
CA HIS A 457 12.49 -23.91 -30.66
C HIS A 457 13.12 -25.22 -30.29
N ASP A 458 14.23 -25.56 -30.93
CA ASP A 458 14.91 -26.86 -30.76
C ASP A 458 15.45 -27.02 -29.34
N PHE A 459 15.99 -25.94 -28.78
CA PHE A 459 16.36 -25.90 -27.36
C PHE A 459 15.15 -26.14 -26.45
N ILE A 460 14.00 -25.47 -26.68
CA ILE A 460 12.79 -25.68 -25.89
C ILE A 460 12.35 -27.15 -25.97
N MET A 461 12.40 -27.76 -27.15
CA MET A 461 12.01 -29.15 -27.33
C MET A 461 13.00 -30.15 -26.72
N SER A 462 14.24 -29.76 -26.47
CA SER A 462 15.23 -30.58 -25.74
C SER A 462 15.02 -30.59 -24.22
N LEU A 463 14.17 -29.68 -23.68
CA LEU A 463 13.86 -29.65 -22.27
C LEU A 463 12.84 -30.75 -21.91
N PRO A 464 12.91 -31.35 -20.70
CA PRO A 464 12.02 -32.46 -20.30
C PRO A 464 10.53 -32.18 -20.51
N ASP A 465 10.10 -30.95 -20.17
CA ASP A 465 8.71 -30.53 -20.27
C ASP A 465 8.43 -29.62 -21.49
N GLY A 466 9.41 -29.45 -22.39
CA GLY A 466 9.32 -28.62 -23.57
C GLY A 466 8.81 -27.20 -23.23
N TYR A 467 7.76 -26.74 -23.91
CA TYR A 467 7.13 -25.42 -23.64
C TYR A 467 6.50 -25.28 -22.26
N ASN A 468 6.24 -26.36 -21.53
CA ASN A 468 5.67 -26.32 -20.20
C ASN A 468 6.76 -26.23 -19.11
N THR A 469 8.04 -26.25 -19.48
CA THR A 469 9.17 -26.07 -18.56
C THR A 469 9.02 -24.76 -17.80
N ILE A 470 9.00 -24.82 -16.45
CA ILE A 470 8.94 -23.66 -15.58
C ILE A 470 10.30 -23.00 -15.48
N LEU A 471 10.34 -21.72 -15.79
CA LEU A 471 11.54 -20.89 -15.62
C LEU A 471 11.60 -20.41 -14.17
N LYS A 472 12.77 -20.61 -13.54
CA LYS A 472 13.02 -20.15 -12.16
C LYS A 472 13.13 -18.63 -12.12
N GLU A 473 13.22 -18.07 -10.90
CA GLU A 473 13.44 -16.64 -10.69
C GLU A 473 14.65 -16.16 -11.51
N ASP A 474 14.50 -15.04 -12.22
CA ASP A 474 15.44 -14.53 -13.21
C ASP A 474 15.82 -15.55 -14.30
N ALA A 475 15.02 -16.57 -14.52
CA ALA A 475 15.28 -17.66 -15.47
C ALA A 475 16.70 -18.23 -15.33
N THR A 476 17.15 -18.48 -14.08
CA THR A 476 18.50 -18.98 -13.78
C THR A 476 18.78 -20.38 -14.33
N ASN A 477 17.75 -21.08 -14.76
CA ASN A 477 17.85 -22.43 -15.37
C ASN A 477 18.03 -22.43 -16.90
N ILE A 478 18.19 -21.25 -17.53
CA ILE A 478 18.56 -21.11 -18.95
C ILE A 478 19.70 -20.09 -19.10
N SER A 479 20.46 -20.19 -20.19
CA SER A 479 21.60 -19.30 -20.45
C SER A 479 21.18 -17.88 -20.83
N GLY A 480 22.10 -16.91 -20.74
CA GLY A 480 21.85 -15.53 -21.15
C GLY A 480 21.43 -15.40 -22.62
N GLY A 481 22.07 -16.15 -23.50
CA GLY A 481 21.70 -16.21 -24.92
C GLY A 481 20.28 -16.77 -25.13
N GLN A 482 19.93 -17.84 -24.42
CA GLN A 482 18.57 -18.40 -24.48
C GLN A 482 17.50 -17.45 -23.99
N LYS A 483 17.81 -16.64 -22.96
CA LYS A 483 16.92 -15.54 -22.51
C LYS A 483 16.72 -14.49 -23.60
N GLN A 484 17.78 -14.10 -24.28
CA GLN A 484 17.71 -13.14 -25.39
C GLN A 484 16.87 -13.67 -26.55
N LEU A 485 17.08 -14.93 -26.95
CA LEU A 485 16.29 -15.59 -28.02
C LEU A 485 14.79 -15.71 -27.63
N LEU A 486 14.49 -16.02 -26.35
CA LEU A 486 13.11 -16.07 -25.87
C LEU A 486 12.46 -14.68 -25.88
N SER A 487 13.20 -13.63 -25.53
CA SER A 487 12.72 -12.26 -25.63
C SER A 487 12.47 -11.82 -27.07
N LEU A 488 13.36 -12.24 -27.98
CA LEU A 488 13.17 -12.00 -29.41
C LEU A 488 11.91 -12.73 -29.92
N ALA A 489 11.68 -14.00 -29.52
CA ALA A 489 10.45 -14.71 -29.83
C ALA A 489 9.20 -13.96 -29.32
N ARG A 490 9.26 -13.35 -28.11
CA ARG A 490 8.18 -12.52 -27.59
C ARG A 490 7.93 -11.27 -28.44
N ALA A 491 9.00 -10.60 -28.90
CA ALA A 491 8.87 -9.44 -29.80
C ALA A 491 8.28 -9.82 -31.16
N LEU A 492 8.62 -11.00 -31.71
CA LEU A 492 8.07 -11.53 -32.96
C LEU A 492 6.59 -11.98 -32.85
N LEU A 493 6.06 -12.12 -31.65
CA LEU A 493 4.64 -12.43 -31.43
C LEU A 493 3.77 -11.16 -31.46
N THR A 494 4.34 -9.99 -31.26
CA THR A 494 3.62 -8.72 -31.38
C THR A 494 3.32 -8.44 -32.86
N THR A 495 2.33 -7.59 -33.11
CA THR A 495 2.02 -7.06 -34.46
C THR A 495 2.63 -5.67 -34.66
N SER A 496 3.72 -5.37 -33.94
CA SER A 496 4.33 -4.05 -33.91
C SER A 496 5.06 -3.70 -35.22
N GLU A 497 4.83 -2.51 -35.73
CA GLU A 497 5.51 -1.96 -36.92
C GLU A 497 6.96 -1.57 -36.61
N ILE A 498 7.28 -1.24 -35.36
CA ILE A 498 8.59 -0.79 -34.91
C ILE A 498 9.17 -1.79 -33.91
N ILE A 499 10.38 -2.29 -34.17
CA ILE A 499 11.09 -3.20 -33.27
C ILE A 499 12.42 -2.56 -32.83
N LEU A 500 12.60 -2.41 -31.54
CA LEU A 500 13.81 -1.88 -30.91
C LEU A 500 14.66 -3.02 -30.35
N LEU A 501 15.94 -3.06 -30.74
CA LEU A 501 16.83 -4.15 -30.39
C LEU A 501 18.08 -3.59 -29.69
N ASP A 502 18.24 -3.84 -28.39
CA ASP A 502 19.36 -3.34 -27.58
C ASP A 502 20.37 -4.47 -27.35
N GLU A 503 21.50 -4.46 -28.10
CA GLU A 503 22.65 -5.38 -27.97
C GLU A 503 22.26 -6.87 -27.97
N ILE A 504 21.35 -7.31 -28.84
CA ILE A 504 20.75 -8.64 -28.85
C ILE A 504 21.75 -9.78 -29.16
N THR A 505 22.96 -9.46 -29.68
CA THR A 505 23.98 -10.46 -30.02
C THR A 505 25.10 -10.55 -28.98
N SER A 506 25.08 -9.76 -27.94
CA SER A 506 26.19 -9.65 -26.96
C SER A 506 26.46 -10.95 -26.17
N SER A 507 25.46 -11.82 -26.04
CA SER A 507 25.53 -13.07 -25.28
C SER A 507 25.36 -14.33 -26.16
N LEU A 508 25.43 -14.18 -27.48
CA LEU A 508 25.23 -15.26 -28.46
C LEU A 508 26.55 -15.74 -29.03
N ASP A 509 26.60 -17.02 -29.43
CA ASP A 509 27.68 -17.59 -30.20
C ASP A 509 27.66 -17.11 -31.66
N PRO A 510 28.77 -17.20 -32.42
CA PRO A 510 28.85 -16.72 -33.80
C PRO A 510 27.78 -17.34 -34.73
N ASN A 511 27.57 -18.65 -34.68
CA ASN A 511 26.58 -19.31 -35.51
C ASN A 511 25.14 -18.84 -35.25
N THR A 512 24.80 -18.61 -34.01
CA THR A 512 23.49 -18.03 -33.62
C THR A 512 23.40 -16.56 -34.03
N THR A 513 24.49 -15.81 -33.95
CA THR A 513 24.57 -14.42 -34.41
C THR A 513 24.27 -14.32 -35.91
N ASP A 514 24.85 -15.17 -36.76
CA ASP A 514 24.58 -15.17 -38.19
C ASP A 514 23.12 -15.49 -38.52
N LYS A 515 22.50 -16.41 -37.80
CA LYS A 515 21.06 -16.70 -37.95
C LYS A 515 20.20 -15.48 -37.58
N ILE A 516 20.57 -14.73 -36.54
CA ILE A 516 19.86 -13.49 -36.15
C ILE A 516 20.05 -12.39 -37.21
N ILE A 517 21.26 -12.26 -37.79
CA ILE A 517 21.51 -11.29 -38.88
C ILE A 517 20.60 -11.60 -40.08
N ASN A 518 20.49 -12.86 -40.49
CA ASN A 518 19.58 -13.26 -41.54
C ASN A 518 18.11 -12.97 -41.20
N LEU A 519 17.69 -13.30 -39.98
CA LEU A 519 16.33 -12.94 -39.51
C LEU A 519 16.05 -11.45 -39.57
N LEU A 520 17.01 -10.61 -39.18
CA LEU A 520 16.84 -9.16 -39.24
C LEU A 520 16.70 -8.63 -40.67
N ASN A 521 17.41 -9.27 -41.61
CA ASN A 521 17.25 -8.97 -43.03
C ASN A 521 15.88 -9.37 -43.59
N ASP A 522 15.28 -10.44 -43.06
CA ASP A 522 13.91 -10.81 -43.41
C ASP A 522 12.88 -9.86 -42.74
N LEU A 523 13.11 -9.47 -41.48
CA LEU A 523 12.20 -8.61 -40.74
C LEU A 523 12.13 -7.18 -41.28
N LYS A 524 13.21 -6.65 -41.86
CA LYS A 524 13.24 -5.29 -42.41
C LYS A 524 12.29 -5.08 -43.58
N THR A 525 11.76 -6.15 -44.20
CA THR A 525 10.76 -6.01 -45.26
C THR A 525 9.41 -5.53 -44.76
N ASP A 526 9.08 -5.87 -43.52
CA ASP A 526 7.76 -5.64 -42.94
C ASP A 526 7.80 -4.72 -41.71
N HIS A 527 8.99 -4.47 -41.15
CA HIS A 527 9.15 -3.70 -39.89
C HIS A 527 10.24 -2.64 -39.98
N THR A 528 10.06 -1.55 -39.25
CA THR A 528 11.12 -0.56 -38.98
C THR A 528 11.97 -1.04 -37.81
N LEU A 529 13.26 -1.30 -38.07
CA LEU A 529 14.18 -1.83 -37.05
C LEU A 529 15.16 -0.76 -36.58
N LEU A 530 15.18 -0.46 -35.27
CA LEU A 530 16.24 0.33 -34.63
C LEU A 530 17.11 -0.61 -33.79
N ILE A 531 18.41 -0.62 -34.07
CA ILE A 531 19.35 -1.56 -33.44
C ILE A 531 20.48 -0.80 -32.75
N ILE A 532 20.66 -1.00 -31.47
CA ILE A 532 21.88 -0.62 -30.75
C ILE A 532 22.85 -1.81 -30.82
N THR A 533 24.02 -1.60 -31.39
CA THR A 533 25.00 -2.68 -31.52
C THR A 533 26.45 -2.19 -31.47
N HIS A 534 27.32 -3.06 -31.01
CA HIS A 534 28.77 -2.96 -31.12
C HIS A 534 29.35 -3.99 -32.09
N ASN A 535 28.52 -4.89 -32.64
CA ASN A 535 28.92 -5.93 -33.58
C ASN A 535 29.10 -5.32 -34.98
N LYS A 536 30.34 -5.48 -35.54
CA LYS A 536 30.69 -4.96 -36.85
C LYS A 536 29.96 -5.62 -38.01
N GLU A 537 29.55 -6.86 -37.85
CA GLU A 537 28.82 -7.63 -38.86
C GLU A 537 27.38 -7.11 -38.98
N LEU A 538 26.74 -6.89 -37.87
CA LEU A 538 25.42 -6.24 -37.81
C LEU A 538 25.40 -4.78 -38.34
N MET A 539 26.55 -4.09 -38.31
CA MET A 539 26.68 -2.75 -38.89
C MET A 539 26.77 -2.76 -40.41
N LYS A 540 27.15 -3.91 -41.02
CA LYS A 540 27.30 -4.06 -42.45
C LYS A 540 26.05 -4.65 -43.13
N ALA A 541 25.21 -5.37 -42.39
CA ALA A 541 23.97 -5.97 -42.82
C ALA A 541 22.82 -4.93 -42.88
#